data_de7ed0f670ff39b3884202fb18e51314
#
_entry.id   de7ed0f670ff39b3884202fb18e51314
#
_cell.length_a   1.000
_cell.length_b   1.000
_cell.length_c   1.000
_cell.angle_alpha   90.00
_cell.angle_beta   90.00
_cell.angle_gamma   90.00
#
_symmetry.space_group_name_H-M   'P 1'
#
loop_
_entity.id
_entity.type
_entity.pdbx_description
1 polymer ?
#
loop_
_entity_poly.entity_id
_entity_poly.type
_entity_poly.pdbx_seq_one_letter_code
_entity_poly.pdbx_strand_id
1 'polypeptide(L)'
;FQTYTPFVDLSIDRAGEEVAVQVTAVMRLSHAALPAMITRGEGAIINVSSMLSFSGSLNHPFMPKRSVYAATKAFVTTFSELLAAELQGTGVRVQALCPAVVRTEFHDIDGKPVLRPNVPVMEPADVVKASLAGLRQGDTICIPALEERDRLSAVADANRALFDAGRGAELASRYR
;
A
#
# COMPACT_ATOMS: atom_id res chain seq x y z
N PHE A 1 2.76 13.69 1.92
CA PHE A 1 1.53 14.33 1.48
C PHE A 1 0.33 13.42 1.74
N GLN A 2 -0.71 13.92 2.37
CA GLN A 2 -1.90 13.17 2.77
C GLN A 2 -3.10 14.12 2.90
N THR A 3 -4.32 13.58 2.80
CA THR A 3 -5.58 14.30 2.95
C THR A 3 -6.44 13.62 4.03
N TYR A 4 -6.12 13.85 5.32
CA TYR A 4 -6.88 13.29 6.45
C TYR A 4 -8.06 14.20 6.82
N THR A 5 -8.95 14.39 5.86
CA THR A 5 -10.15 15.24 5.95
C THR A 5 -11.38 14.42 5.58
N PRO A 6 -12.57 14.66 6.18
CA PRO A 6 -13.81 14.08 5.69
C PRO A 6 -13.97 14.38 4.20
N PHE A 7 -14.36 13.40 3.40
CA PHE A 7 -14.37 13.54 1.94
C PHE A 7 -15.28 14.69 1.46
N VAL A 8 -16.39 14.93 2.18
CA VAL A 8 -17.31 16.03 1.87
C VAL A 8 -16.67 17.41 2.04
N ASP A 9 -15.66 17.52 2.91
CA ASP A 9 -14.97 18.79 3.21
C ASP A 9 -13.62 18.89 2.47
N LEU A 10 -13.21 17.82 1.77
CA LEU A 10 -11.94 17.77 1.06
C LEU A 10 -12.04 18.52 -0.28
N SER A 11 -11.10 19.45 -0.53
CA SER A 11 -10.98 20.04 -1.87
C SER A 11 -10.72 18.96 -2.91
N ILE A 12 -11.49 18.97 -3.99
CA ILE A 12 -11.33 18.00 -5.08
C ILE A 12 -9.99 18.15 -5.80
N ASP A 13 -9.45 19.36 -5.86
CA ASP A 13 -8.14 19.62 -6.44
C ASP A 13 -7.03 18.99 -5.58
N ARG A 14 -7.11 19.11 -4.25
CA ARG A 14 -6.18 18.46 -3.32
C ARG A 14 -6.27 16.94 -3.39
N ALA A 15 -7.48 16.38 -3.54
CA ALA A 15 -7.66 14.95 -3.79
C ALA A 15 -7.01 14.53 -5.11
N GLY A 16 -7.18 15.34 -6.16
CA GLY A 16 -6.54 15.12 -7.47
C GLY A 16 -5.01 15.16 -7.40
N GLU A 17 -4.43 16.11 -6.68
CA GLU A 17 -2.99 16.18 -6.43
C GLU A 17 -2.49 14.93 -5.69
N GLU A 18 -3.22 14.45 -4.68
CA GLU A 18 -2.86 13.22 -3.95
C GLU A 18 -2.86 12.01 -4.88
N VAL A 19 -3.86 11.86 -5.72
CA VAL A 19 -3.91 10.80 -6.74
C VAL A 19 -2.76 10.93 -7.74
N ALA A 20 -2.45 12.14 -8.20
CA ALA A 20 -1.34 12.37 -9.12
C ALA A 20 0.00 11.92 -8.53
N VAL A 21 0.27 12.26 -7.26
CA VAL A 21 1.53 11.92 -6.58
C VAL A 21 1.56 10.45 -6.16
N GLN A 22 0.49 9.95 -5.55
CA GLN A 22 0.48 8.62 -4.93
C GLN A 22 0.16 7.48 -5.90
N VAL A 23 -0.48 7.77 -7.03
CA VAL A 23 -0.90 6.76 -8.02
C VAL A 23 -0.18 6.98 -9.35
N THR A 24 -0.44 8.12 -10.00
CA THR A 24 0.06 8.37 -11.36
C THR A 24 1.58 8.38 -11.41
N ALA A 25 2.24 9.06 -10.47
CA ALA A 25 3.70 9.10 -10.42
C ALA A 25 4.30 7.71 -10.17
N VAL A 26 3.73 6.92 -9.26
CA VAL A 26 4.20 5.55 -8.98
C VAL A 26 4.13 4.68 -10.23
N MET A 27 3.01 4.69 -10.96
CA MET A 27 2.89 3.93 -12.21
C MET A 27 3.91 4.40 -13.26
N ARG A 28 4.03 5.71 -13.48
CA ARG A 28 4.91 6.27 -14.52
C ARG A 28 6.37 5.99 -14.23
N LEU A 29 6.81 6.13 -12.99
CA LEU A 29 8.19 5.85 -12.59
C LEU A 29 8.52 4.36 -12.69
N SER A 30 7.61 3.49 -12.23
CA SER A 30 7.76 2.04 -12.39
C SER A 30 7.87 1.66 -13.86
N HIS A 31 6.96 2.15 -14.71
CA HIS A 31 6.97 1.89 -16.15
C HIS A 31 8.27 2.35 -16.81
N ALA A 32 8.77 3.54 -16.47
CA ALA A 32 10.00 4.08 -17.04
C ALA A 32 11.27 3.29 -16.63
N ALA A 33 11.29 2.73 -15.42
CA ALA A 33 12.44 2.00 -14.91
C ALA A 33 12.54 0.55 -15.44
N LEU A 34 11.42 -0.09 -15.70
CA LEU A 34 11.32 -1.52 -16.02
C LEU A 34 12.11 -1.96 -17.25
N PRO A 35 12.06 -1.30 -18.42
CA PRO A 35 12.70 -1.80 -19.62
C PRO A 35 14.21 -2.04 -19.43
N ALA A 36 14.89 -1.11 -18.77
CA ALA A 36 16.33 -1.24 -18.50
C ALA A 36 16.63 -2.34 -17.46
N MET A 37 15.78 -2.51 -16.46
CA MET A 37 15.93 -3.56 -15.45
C MET A 37 15.73 -4.96 -16.07
N ILE A 38 14.69 -5.13 -16.88
CA ILE A 38 14.39 -6.38 -17.57
C ILE A 38 15.54 -6.76 -18.53
N THR A 39 16.03 -5.79 -19.29
CA THR A 39 17.16 -6.02 -20.22
C THR A 39 18.43 -6.49 -19.49
N ARG A 40 18.69 -5.96 -18.29
CA ARG A 40 19.83 -6.40 -17.45
C ARG A 40 19.60 -7.74 -16.76
N GLY A 41 18.33 -8.18 -16.65
CA GLY A 41 17.97 -9.36 -15.87
C GLY A 41 18.04 -9.15 -14.35
N GLU A 42 18.13 -7.91 -13.90
CA GLU A 42 18.20 -7.56 -12.47
C GLU A 42 17.61 -6.17 -12.18
N GLY A 43 17.03 -6.03 -11.01
CA GLY A 43 16.49 -4.76 -10.54
C GLY A 43 15.53 -4.94 -9.39
N ALA A 44 15.17 -3.81 -8.75
CA ALA A 44 14.14 -3.80 -7.74
C ALA A 44 13.38 -2.47 -7.75
N ILE A 45 12.06 -2.56 -7.56
CA ILE A 45 11.18 -1.43 -7.34
C ILE A 45 10.56 -1.59 -5.95
N ILE A 46 10.74 -0.58 -5.10
CA ILE A 46 10.08 -0.50 -3.79
C ILE A 46 9.09 0.65 -3.83
N ASN A 47 7.81 0.31 -3.89
CA ASN A 47 6.73 1.28 -3.86
C ASN A 47 6.27 1.49 -2.41
N VAL A 48 6.35 2.73 -1.93
CA VAL A 48 5.97 3.05 -0.55
C VAL A 48 4.45 3.20 -0.44
N SER A 49 3.82 2.17 0.10
CA SER A 49 2.40 2.13 0.46
C SER A 49 2.18 2.56 1.93
N SER A 50 1.28 1.93 2.64
CA SER A 50 0.96 2.16 4.05
C SER A 50 0.15 1.00 4.61
N MET A 51 0.19 0.78 5.93
CA MET A 51 -0.79 -0.08 6.63
C MET A 51 -2.24 0.35 6.40
N LEU A 52 -2.49 1.63 6.08
CA LEU A 52 -3.84 2.10 5.75
C LEU A 52 -4.38 1.53 4.44
N SER A 53 -3.55 0.92 3.59
CA SER A 53 -3.99 0.19 2.39
C SER A 53 -4.94 -0.97 2.73
N PHE A 54 -4.83 -1.55 3.92
CA PHE A 54 -5.66 -2.65 4.41
C PHE A 54 -6.86 -2.19 5.24
N SER A 55 -7.11 -0.89 5.31
CA SER A 55 -8.09 -0.31 6.25
C SER A 55 -9.48 -0.03 5.66
N GLY A 56 -9.78 -0.49 4.45
CA GLY A 56 -11.04 -0.16 3.78
C GLY A 56 -12.29 -0.60 4.54
N SER A 57 -12.25 -1.78 5.15
CA SER A 57 -13.35 -2.32 5.97
C SER A 57 -13.31 -1.90 7.44
N LEU A 58 -12.26 -1.18 7.87
CA LEU A 58 -12.07 -0.82 9.27
C LEU A 58 -12.77 0.49 9.58
N ASN A 59 -13.79 0.44 10.43
CA ASN A 59 -14.45 1.62 10.98
C ASN A 59 -14.11 1.74 12.48
N HIS A 60 -13.04 2.50 12.78
CA HIS A 60 -12.58 2.69 14.14
C HIS A 60 -12.55 4.19 14.50
N PRO A 61 -13.11 4.60 15.66
CA PRO A 61 -13.22 6.02 16.03
C PRO A 61 -11.91 6.80 16.07
N PHE A 62 -10.80 6.08 16.32
CA PHE A 62 -9.47 6.69 16.41
C PHE A 62 -8.72 6.72 15.08
N MET A 63 -9.28 6.17 14.00
CA MET A 63 -8.65 6.28 12.69
C MET A 63 -8.96 7.63 12.04
N PRO A 64 -8.00 8.24 11.33
CA PRO A 64 -8.25 9.48 10.60
C PRO A 64 -9.29 9.26 9.49
N LYS A 65 -9.97 10.32 9.09
CA LYS A 65 -10.72 10.33 7.83
C LYS A 65 -9.68 10.23 6.71
N ARG A 66 -9.81 9.23 5.84
CA ARG A 66 -8.69 8.80 4.98
C ARG A 66 -9.10 8.20 3.64
N SER A 67 -10.31 8.48 3.18
CA SER A 67 -10.88 7.79 2.01
C SER A 67 -9.96 7.87 0.79
N VAL A 68 -9.47 9.06 0.43
CA VAL A 68 -8.58 9.22 -0.72
C VAL A 68 -7.21 8.61 -0.42
N TYR A 69 -6.58 8.97 0.69
CA TYR A 69 -5.26 8.45 1.04
C TYR A 69 -5.24 6.91 1.11
N ALA A 70 -6.18 6.31 1.84
CA ALA A 70 -6.23 4.85 1.97
C ALA A 70 -6.46 4.16 0.62
N ALA A 71 -7.32 4.74 -0.24
CA ALA A 71 -7.58 4.23 -1.57
C ALA A 71 -6.32 4.31 -2.47
N THR A 72 -5.56 5.42 -2.43
CA THR A 72 -4.30 5.53 -3.19
C THR A 72 -3.27 4.52 -2.69
N LYS A 73 -3.18 4.29 -1.38
CA LYS A 73 -2.27 3.29 -0.83
C LYS A 73 -2.70 1.85 -1.11
N ALA A 74 -4.01 1.57 -1.13
CA ALA A 74 -4.54 0.28 -1.59
C ALA A 74 -4.19 0.03 -3.07
N PHE A 75 -4.31 1.07 -3.93
CA PHE A 75 -3.84 0.99 -5.30
C PHE A 75 -2.36 0.60 -5.37
N VAL A 76 -1.48 1.29 -4.62
CA VAL A 76 -0.03 1.02 -4.63
C VAL A 76 0.28 -0.42 -4.21
N THR A 77 -0.41 -0.93 -3.17
CA THR A 77 -0.23 -2.31 -2.72
C THR A 77 -0.63 -3.30 -3.80
N THR A 78 -1.87 -3.23 -4.30
CA THR A 78 -2.39 -4.13 -5.34
C THR A 78 -1.58 -4.03 -6.64
N PHE A 79 -1.22 -2.82 -7.08
CA PHE A 79 -0.38 -2.60 -8.25
C PHE A 79 0.97 -3.30 -8.12
N SER A 80 1.61 -3.18 -6.95
CA SER A 80 2.91 -3.82 -6.72
C SER A 80 2.83 -5.35 -6.69
N GLU A 81 1.77 -5.91 -6.12
CA GLU A 81 1.55 -7.37 -6.13
C GLU A 81 1.37 -7.91 -7.56
N LEU A 82 0.51 -7.26 -8.35
CA LEU A 82 0.25 -7.67 -9.73
C LEU A 82 1.50 -7.48 -10.61
N LEU A 83 2.20 -6.36 -10.44
CA LEU A 83 3.44 -6.10 -11.18
C LEU A 83 4.53 -7.11 -10.83
N ALA A 84 4.65 -7.52 -9.57
CA ALA A 84 5.58 -8.58 -9.16
C ALA A 84 5.25 -9.92 -9.84
N ALA A 85 3.96 -10.25 -9.97
CA ALA A 85 3.51 -11.46 -10.67
C ALA A 85 3.83 -11.41 -12.17
N GLU A 86 3.60 -10.26 -12.83
CA GLU A 86 3.91 -10.06 -14.25
C GLU A 86 5.42 -10.17 -14.54
N LEU A 87 6.26 -9.80 -13.58
CA LEU A 87 7.72 -9.78 -13.75
C LEU A 87 8.42 -11.08 -13.31
N GLN A 88 7.67 -12.13 -13.00
CA GLN A 88 8.26 -13.42 -12.65
C GLN A 88 9.19 -13.93 -13.79
N GLY A 89 10.36 -14.42 -13.40
CA GLY A 89 11.35 -14.93 -14.35
C GLY A 89 12.23 -13.84 -15.01
N THR A 90 11.96 -12.54 -14.81
CA THR A 90 12.75 -11.46 -15.41
C THR A 90 14.00 -11.06 -14.60
N GLY A 91 14.12 -11.54 -13.35
CA GLY A 91 15.14 -11.09 -12.41
C GLY A 91 14.82 -9.75 -11.71
N VAL A 92 13.72 -9.09 -12.06
CA VAL A 92 13.26 -7.85 -11.41
C VAL A 92 12.31 -8.16 -10.26
N ARG A 93 12.54 -7.54 -9.10
CA ARG A 93 11.71 -7.68 -7.91
C ARG A 93 10.87 -6.42 -7.67
N VAL A 94 9.65 -6.61 -7.19
CA VAL A 94 8.77 -5.50 -6.79
C VAL A 94 8.31 -5.71 -5.37
N GLN A 95 8.32 -4.65 -4.58
CA GLN A 95 7.85 -4.67 -3.19
C GLN A 95 6.93 -3.50 -2.91
N ALA A 96 5.77 -3.77 -2.29
CA ALA A 96 4.96 -2.79 -1.58
C ALA A 96 5.47 -2.69 -0.14
N LEU A 97 6.06 -1.57 0.22
CA LEU A 97 6.45 -1.27 1.60
C LEU A 97 5.27 -0.61 2.31
N CYS A 98 4.73 -1.27 3.32
CA CYS A 98 3.52 -0.86 4.04
C CYS A 98 3.83 -0.51 5.52
N PRO A 99 4.49 0.62 5.80
CA PRO A 99 4.77 1.01 7.18
C PRO A 99 3.49 1.48 7.91
N ALA A 100 3.51 1.39 9.22
CA ALA A 100 2.60 2.08 10.11
C ALA A 100 3.06 3.54 10.31
N VAL A 101 2.99 4.09 11.52
CA VAL A 101 3.44 5.45 11.78
C VAL A 101 4.97 5.48 11.84
N VAL A 102 5.58 6.38 11.08
CA VAL A 102 7.04 6.56 11.01
C VAL A 102 7.38 7.99 11.43
N ARG A 103 8.45 8.17 12.19
CA ARG A 103 8.95 9.48 12.59
C ARG A 103 9.55 10.23 11.39
N THR A 104 8.75 11.08 10.78
CA THR A 104 9.13 11.86 9.61
C THR A 104 8.43 13.22 9.64
N GLU A 105 8.86 14.15 8.81
CA GLU A 105 8.21 15.45 8.58
C GLU A 105 6.82 15.34 7.93
N PHE A 106 6.44 14.13 7.51
CA PHE A 106 5.11 13.85 6.92
C PHE A 106 3.95 14.31 7.81
N HIS A 107 4.14 14.26 9.12
CA HIS A 107 3.13 14.67 10.10
C HIS A 107 3.17 16.15 10.45
N ASP A 108 4.22 16.89 10.03
CA ASP A 108 4.44 18.29 10.38
C ASP A 108 3.95 19.26 9.29
N ILE A 109 3.69 18.77 8.08
CA ILE A 109 3.38 19.59 6.90
C ILE A 109 2.09 20.42 7.08
N ASP A 110 1.13 19.91 7.84
CA ASP A 110 -0.16 20.60 8.09
C ASP A 110 -0.24 21.25 9.48
N GLY A 111 0.88 21.34 10.22
CA GLY A 111 0.95 21.98 11.54
C GLY A 111 0.10 21.27 12.62
N LYS A 112 -0.39 20.07 12.37
CA LYS A 112 -1.16 19.28 13.32
C LYS A 112 -0.35 18.06 13.74
N PRO A 113 0.00 17.90 15.01
CA PRO A 113 0.64 16.69 15.48
C PRO A 113 -0.33 15.50 15.29
N VAL A 114 -0.07 14.67 14.28
CA VAL A 114 -0.84 13.45 14.04
C VAL A 114 -0.44 12.37 15.05
N LEU A 115 0.69 12.55 15.73
CA LEU A 115 1.18 11.64 16.74
C LEU A 115 0.38 11.79 18.03
N ARG A 116 -0.60 10.93 18.22
CA ARG A 116 -1.32 10.83 19.48
C ARG A 116 -0.40 10.19 20.53
N PRO A 117 -0.50 10.57 21.80
CA PRO A 117 0.15 9.83 22.88
C PRO A 117 -0.20 8.33 22.77
N ASN A 118 0.81 7.47 22.94
CA ASN A 118 0.68 6.00 22.90
C ASN A 118 0.49 5.35 21.51
N VAL A 119 0.64 6.07 20.41
CA VAL A 119 0.76 5.42 19.08
C VAL A 119 2.21 4.98 18.88
N PRO A 120 2.47 3.68 18.63
CA PRO A 120 3.81 3.23 18.30
C PRO A 120 4.33 3.93 17.05
N VAL A 121 5.55 4.47 17.13
CA VAL A 121 6.22 5.18 16.06
C VAL A 121 7.53 4.49 15.73
N MET A 122 7.73 4.12 14.49
CA MET A 122 8.95 3.46 14.02
C MET A 122 9.96 4.49 13.51
N GLU A 123 11.23 4.24 13.70
CA GLU A 123 12.28 5.07 13.13
C GLU A 123 12.45 4.78 11.62
N PRO A 124 12.73 5.78 10.79
CA PRO A 124 12.89 5.60 9.34
C PRO A 124 13.96 4.57 8.98
N ALA A 125 15.06 4.53 9.73
CA ALA A 125 16.14 3.58 9.50
C ALA A 125 15.68 2.13 9.66
N ASP A 126 14.81 1.84 10.63
CA ASP A 126 14.27 0.50 10.86
C ASP A 126 13.31 0.09 9.74
N VAL A 127 12.51 1.03 9.23
CA VAL A 127 11.63 0.80 8.07
C VAL A 127 12.45 0.43 6.83
N VAL A 128 13.51 1.16 6.55
CA VAL A 128 14.43 0.87 5.44
C VAL A 128 15.11 -0.49 5.61
N LYS A 129 15.61 -0.78 6.81
CA LYS A 129 16.24 -2.06 7.14
C LYS A 129 15.28 -3.23 6.91
N ALA A 130 14.03 -3.12 7.40
CA ALA A 130 13.01 -4.14 7.20
C ALA A 130 12.68 -4.34 5.70
N SER A 131 12.49 -3.24 4.95
CA SER A 131 12.22 -3.28 3.51
C SER A 131 13.32 -4.01 2.74
N LEU A 132 14.57 -3.65 2.95
CA LEU A 132 15.72 -4.30 2.27
C LEU A 132 15.89 -5.76 2.69
N ALA A 133 15.60 -6.11 3.94
CA ALA A 133 15.61 -7.49 4.39
C ALA A 133 14.49 -8.31 3.73
N GLY A 134 13.26 -7.78 3.73
CA GLY A 134 12.11 -8.42 3.09
C GLY A 134 12.32 -8.59 1.58
N LEU A 135 12.86 -7.58 0.91
CA LEU A 135 13.19 -7.68 -0.52
C LEU A 135 14.19 -8.82 -0.82
N ARG A 136 15.21 -9.01 0.04
CA ARG A 136 16.15 -10.15 -0.09
C ARG A 136 15.47 -11.49 0.14
N GLN A 137 14.45 -11.55 1.00
CA GLN A 137 13.65 -12.75 1.29
C GLN A 137 12.58 -13.02 0.23
N GLY A 138 12.39 -12.10 -0.74
CA GLY A 138 11.38 -12.23 -1.78
C GLY A 138 9.99 -11.74 -1.36
N ASP A 139 9.89 -10.92 -0.31
CA ASP A 139 8.63 -10.37 0.15
C ASP A 139 8.10 -9.34 -0.84
N THR A 140 6.96 -9.62 -1.46
CA THR A 140 6.23 -8.65 -2.30
C THR A 140 5.49 -7.62 -1.45
N ILE A 141 5.00 -8.00 -0.29
CA ILE A 141 4.45 -7.07 0.72
C ILE A 141 5.37 -7.07 1.93
N CYS A 142 5.90 -5.91 2.29
CA CYS A 142 6.69 -5.71 3.49
C CYS A 142 5.94 -4.83 4.48
N ILE A 143 5.56 -5.40 5.63
CA ILE A 143 4.99 -4.69 6.77
C ILE A 143 6.03 -4.74 7.89
N PRO A 144 6.78 -3.65 8.15
CA PRO A 144 7.96 -3.68 9.02
C PRO A 144 7.72 -4.18 10.44
N ALA A 145 6.52 -3.98 10.99
CA ALA A 145 6.17 -4.39 12.36
C ALA A 145 5.41 -5.73 12.44
N LEU A 146 5.21 -6.42 11.32
CA LEU A 146 4.44 -7.67 11.30
C LEU A 146 5.34 -8.85 11.65
N GLU A 147 5.17 -9.43 12.83
CA GLU A 147 5.88 -10.62 13.27
C GLU A 147 5.32 -11.90 12.63
N GLU A 148 3.99 -11.98 12.50
CA GLU A 148 3.27 -13.17 12.06
C GLU A 148 3.01 -13.11 10.55
N ARG A 149 3.88 -13.71 9.73
CA ARG A 149 3.77 -13.72 8.24
C ARG A 149 2.50 -14.41 7.73
N ASP A 150 1.96 -15.36 8.46
CA ASP A 150 0.73 -16.07 8.13
C ASP A 150 -0.51 -15.14 8.09
N ARG A 151 -0.46 -13.98 8.72
CA ARG A 151 -1.51 -12.95 8.59
C ARG A 151 -1.68 -12.48 7.14
N LEU A 152 -0.59 -12.33 6.39
CA LEU A 152 -0.67 -11.96 4.97
C LEU A 152 -1.24 -13.09 4.12
N SER A 153 -0.85 -14.33 4.40
CA SER A 153 -1.41 -15.51 3.75
C SER A 153 -2.92 -15.63 3.98
N ALA A 154 -3.37 -15.40 5.21
CA ALA A 154 -4.80 -15.42 5.54
C ALA A 154 -5.61 -14.36 4.76
N VAL A 155 -5.06 -13.15 4.55
CA VAL A 155 -5.69 -12.12 3.72
C VAL A 155 -5.76 -12.58 2.25
N ALA A 156 -4.69 -13.15 1.72
CA ALA A 156 -4.64 -13.64 0.35
C ALA A 156 -5.66 -14.78 0.13
N ASP A 157 -5.77 -15.71 1.08
CA ASP A 157 -6.72 -16.83 1.02
C ASP A 157 -8.17 -16.34 1.10
N ALA A 158 -8.46 -15.35 1.97
CA ALA A 158 -9.78 -14.75 2.05
C ALA A 158 -10.17 -14.03 0.74
N ASN A 159 -9.24 -13.30 0.13
CA ASN A 159 -9.44 -12.64 -1.16
C ASN A 159 -9.70 -13.67 -2.27
N ARG A 160 -8.94 -14.76 -2.30
CA ARG A 160 -9.13 -15.86 -3.26
C ARG A 160 -10.51 -16.50 -3.10
N ALA A 161 -10.90 -16.84 -1.87
CA ALA A 161 -12.20 -17.44 -1.58
C ALA A 161 -13.35 -16.52 -2.00
N LEU A 162 -13.23 -15.22 -1.75
CA LEU A 162 -14.22 -14.22 -2.18
C LEU A 162 -14.30 -14.13 -3.71
N PHE A 163 -13.16 -14.06 -4.38
CA PHE A 163 -13.08 -14.01 -5.84
C PHE A 163 -13.72 -15.25 -6.47
N ASP A 164 -13.39 -16.44 -5.98
CA ASP A 164 -13.92 -17.70 -6.50
C ASP A 164 -15.43 -17.82 -6.26
N ALA A 165 -15.91 -17.43 -5.09
CA ALA A 165 -17.35 -17.43 -4.78
C ALA A 165 -18.14 -16.39 -5.60
N GLY A 166 -17.49 -15.27 -5.98
CA GLY A 166 -18.12 -14.19 -6.75
C GLY A 166 -18.22 -14.45 -8.27
N ARG A 167 -17.66 -15.55 -8.79
CA ARG A 167 -17.61 -15.85 -10.24
C ARG A 167 -18.87 -16.53 -10.79
N GLY A 168 -19.92 -16.66 -10.00
CA GLY A 168 -21.18 -17.27 -10.44
C GLY A 168 -21.87 -16.45 -11.54
N ALA A 169 -22.54 -17.16 -12.47
CA ALA A 169 -23.32 -16.52 -13.53
C ALA A 169 -24.77 -16.20 -13.09
N GLU A 170 -25.20 -16.71 -11.94
CA GLU A 170 -26.56 -16.51 -11.44
C GLU A 170 -26.62 -15.44 -10.35
N LEU A 171 -27.76 -14.76 -10.29
CA LEU A 171 -28.06 -13.81 -9.22
C LEU A 171 -28.12 -14.54 -7.87
N ALA A 172 -27.35 -14.07 -6.90
CA ALA A 172 -27.37 -14.63 -5.55
C ALA A 172 -28.77 -14.52 -4.94
N SER A 173 -29.19 -15.53 -4.17
CA SER A 173 -30.55 -15.62 -3.58
C SER A 173 -30.93 -14.41 -2.72
N ARG A 174 -29.98 -13.78 -2.06
CA ARG A 174 -30.19 -12.57 -1.24
C ARG A 174 -30.58 -11.31 -2.06
N TYR A 175 -30.53 -11.37 -3.36
CA TYR A 175 -30.92 -10.29 -4.28
C TYR A 175 -32.16 -10.65 -5.12
N ARG A 176 -32.76 -11.81 -4.88
CA ARG A 176 -33.99 -12.27 -5.54
C ARG A 176 -35.27 -11.86 -4.81
#